data_5437cf2a69a0af0a3ec6ac738070300a
#
_entry.id   5437cf2a69a0af0a3ec6ac738070300a
#
_cell.length_a   1.000
_cell.length_b   1.000
_cell.length_c   1.000
_cell.angle_alpha   90.00
_cell.angle_beta   90.00
_cell.angle_gamma   90.00
#
_symmetry.space_group_name_H-M   'P 1'
#
loop_
_entity.id
_entity.type
_entity.pdbx_description
1 polymer ?
#
loop_
_entity_poly.entity_id
_entity_poly.type
_entity_poly.pdbx_seq_one_letter_code
_entity_poly.pdbx_strand_id
1 'polypeptide(L)'
;INDKYLKDNFIYFADVGAMGGPKPKWEKNTNFYFSILFEPNPNSYKQLLKNKKNNEIIINSGLSNEKGTALLNICNSEGASSVFKPNYEFLKLFNDDQRFDIKSKENMNTDTLDNQLLKNKIKQLDFMKIDVQGSELNVLKGSINSLKDIIGLEIECEISELYSNQPLLGNILDFLNSKKFHLFDLKRYYWKRKNAKVNNDKKGQLIFVDALFFKQPEMLIIEFKNDYLKLLKVYYLYLFYGYTD
;
A
#
# COMPACT_ATOMS: atom_id res chain seq x y z
N ILE A 1 16.15 18.22 14.43
CA ILE A 1 16.89 17.00 14.03
C ILE A 1 17.71 17.36 12.80
N ASN A 2 19.01 17.03 12.82
CA ASN A 2 19.96 17.52 11.82
C ASN A 2 19.74 16.72 10.51
N ASP A 3 19.01 17.29 9.56
CA ASP A 3 18.62 16.73 8.24
C ASP A 3 19.80 16.29 7.34
N LYS A 4 21.02 16.56 7.80
CA LYS A 4 22.25 16.37 7.02
C LYS A 4 22.50 14.90 6.65
N TYR A 5 22.11 13.95 7.51
CA TYR A 5 22.41 12.52 7.31
C TYR A 5 21.47 11.81 6.36
N LEU A 6 20.24 12.29 6.17
CA LEU A 6 19.29 11.68 5.22
C LEU A 6 19.36 12.29 3.82
N LYS A 7 20.00 13.46 3.64
CA LYS A 7 20.12 14.09 2.30
C LYS A 7 20.83 13.21 1.28
N ASP A 8 21.79 12.40 1.73
CA ASP A 8 22.54 11.46 0.88
C ASP A 8 22.09 9.99 1.07
N ASN A 9 21.15 9.74 1.99
CA ASN A 9 20.74 8.40 2.42
C ASN A 9 19.22 8.31 2.55
N PHE A 10 18.51 8.36 1.43
CA PHE A 10 17.05 8.33 1.39
C PHE A 10 16.45 7.12 2.12
N ILE A 11 15.27 7.32 2.72
CA ILE A 11 14.33 6.26 3.01
C ILE A 11 13.72 5.82 1.69
N TYR A 12 13.89 4.57 1.31
CA TYR A 12 13.30 4.00 0.11
C TYR A 12 11.86 3.57 0.41
N PHE A 13 10.94 4.23 -0.26
CA PHE A 13 9.50 4.06 -0.08
C PHE A 13 8.86 3.51 -1.35
N ALA A 14 8.19 2.35 -1.27
CA ALA A 14 7.36 1.85 -2.36
C ALA A 14 5.89 2.22 -2.14
N ASP A 15 5.24 2.76 -3.17
CA ASP A 15 3.80 2.97 -3.24
C ASP A 15 3.23 2.01 -4.31
N VAL A 16 2.47 1.02 -3.85
CA VAL A 16 1.88 -0.02 -4.69
C VAL A 16 0.41 0.28 -4.88
N GLY A 17 0.00 0.52 -6.12
CA GLY A 17 -1.26 1.18 -6.46
C GLY A 17 -1.12 2.69 -6.32
N ALA A 18 -0.15 3.26 -7.04
CA ALA A 18 0.29 4.66 -6.89
C ALA A 18 -0.57 5.66 -7.67
N MET A 19 -1.83 5.35 -7.96
CA MET A 19 -2.73 6.26 -8.66
C MET A 19 -2.79 7.62 -7.97
N GLY A 20 -2.52 8.69 -8.72
CA GLY A 20 -2.49 10.06 -8.18
C GLY A 20 -1.22 10.44 -7.41
N GLY A 21 -0.26 9.51 -7.24
CA GLY A 21 1.00 9.73 -6.53
C GLY A 21 0.93 9.51 -5.02
N PRO A 22 2.07 9.69 -4.32
CA PRO A 22 2.16 9.46 -2.88
C PRO A 22 1.18 10.31 -2.07
N LYS A 23 0.65 9.76 -0.97
CA LYS A 23 -0.22 10.52 -0.05
C LYS A 23 0.48 11.82 0.43
N PRO A 24 -0.27 12.91 0.71
CA PRO A 24 0.28 14.22 1.09
C PRO A 24 1.28 14.18 2.24
N LYS A 25 1.15 13.23 3.16
CA LYS A 25 2.08 13.01 4.26
C LYS A 25 3.50 12.71 3.75
N TRP A 26 3.61 11.85 2.75
CA TRP A 26 4.87 11.51 2.09
C TRP A 26 5.31 12.63 1.14
N GLU A 27 4.39 13.22 0.41
CA GLU A 27 4.68 14.27 -0.57
C GLU A 27 5.34 15.52 0.04
N LYS A 28 4.95 15.92 1.25
CA LYS A 28 5.51 17.11 1.94
C LYS A 28 6.97 16.94 2.39
N ASN A 29 7.49 15.72 2.39
CA ASN A 29 8.80 15.37 2.94
C ASN A 29 9.76 14.77 1.91
N THR A 30 9.61 15.14 0.64
CA THR A 30 10.35 14.56 -0.51
C THR A 30 11.87 14.63 -0.42
N ASN A 31 12.44 15.49 0.45
CA ASN A 31 13.89 15.60 0.65
C ASN A 31 14.50 14.37 1.36
N PHE A 32 13.66 13.50 1.96
CA PHE A 32 14.12 12.36 2.75
C PHE A 32 13.78 11.01 2.14
N TYR A 33 12.95 10.99 1.07
CA TYR A 33 12.49 9.76 0.46
C TYR A 33 12.93 9.64 -0.97
N PHE A 34 13.21 8.39 -1.36
CA PHE A 34 13.24 7.96 -2.73
C PHE A 34 12.01 7.10 -2.98
N SER A 35 11.11 7.54 -3.85
CA SER A 35 9.82 6.88 -4.09
C SER A 35 9.89 5.93 -5.27
N ILE A 36 9.33 4.73 -5.09
CA ILE A 36 9.20 3.70 -6.13
C ILE A 36 7.70 3.48 -6.32
N LEU A 37 7.14 4.00 -7.41
CA LEU A 37 5.71 4.02 -7.67
C LEU A 37 5.33 2.91 -8.65
N PHE A 38 4.46 2.00 -8.22
CA PHE A 38 3.94 0.93 -9.07
C PHE A 38 2.50 1.25 -9.48
N GLU A 39 2.28 1.45 -10.78
CA GLU A 39 0.97 1.79 -11.33
C GLU A 39 0.73 1.03 -12.65
N PRO A 40 -0.16 0.02 -12.65
CA PRO A 40 -0.43 -0.76 -13.84
C PRO A 40 -1.37 -0.07 -14.84
N ASN A 41 -2.26 0.84 -14.38
CA ASN A 41 -3.21 1.52 -15.26
C ASN A 41 -2.45 2.48 -16.20
N PRO A 42 -2.54 2.30 -17.55
CA PRO A 42 -1.77 3.11 -18.48
C PRO A 42 -2.06 4.62 -18.41
N ASN A 43 -3.28 5.02 -18.08
CA ASN A 43 -3.67 6.42 -17.98
C ASN A 43 -3.07 7.07 -16.72
N SER A 44 -3.24 6.42 -15.57
CA SER A 44 -2.65 6.84 -14.29
C SER A 44 -1.12 6.86 -14.37
N TYR A 45 -0.49 5.85 -14.97
CA TYR A 45 0.94 5.81 -15.22
C TYR A 45 1.44 7.01 -16.05
N LYS A 46 0.74 7.35 -17.15
CA LYS A 46 1.08 8.53 -17.96
C LYS A 46 0.95 9.83 -17.18
N GLN A 47 -0.03 9.95 -16.29
CA GLN A 47 -0.18 11.12 -15.43
C GLN A 47 0.96 11.23 -14.42
N LEU A 48 1.36 10.12 -13.79
CA LEU A 48 2.53 10.08 -12.90
C LEU A 48 3.80 10.51 -13.62
N LEU A 49 4.04 10.01 -14.84
CA LEU A 49 5.21 10.38 -15.63
C LEU A 49 5.28 11.88 -15.92
N LYS A 50 4.13 12.54 -16.18
CA LYS A 50 4.10 14.01 -16.43
C LYS A 50 4.51 14.81 -15.21
N ASN A 51 4.25 14.29 -14.01
CA ASN A 51 4.49 14.97 -12.74
C ASN A 51 5.70 14.39 -11.97
N LYS A 52 6.50 13.54 -12.64
CA LYS A 52 7.62 12.82 -12.02
C LYS A 52 8.65 13.75 -11.41
N LYS A 53 9.04 13.45 -10.17
CA LYS A 53 10.09 14.16 -9.43
C LYS A 53 11.46 13.47 -9.62
N ASN A 54 12.54 14.16 -9.28
CA ASN A 54 13.91 13.64 -9.43
C ASN A 54 14.22 12.43 -8.54
N ASN A 55 13.55 12.33 -7.41
CA ASN A 55 13.70 11.25 -6.41
C ASN A 55 12.60 10.17 -6.57
N GLU A 56 12.12 9.93 -7.77
CA GLU A 56 11.07 8.96 -8.07
C GLU A 56 11.46 8.02 -9.21
N ILE A 57 11.11 6.75 -9.06
CA ILE A 57 11.03 5.78 -10.15
C ILE A 57 9.56 5.39 -10.29
N ILE A 58 9.04 5.39 -11.52
CA ILE A 58 7.66 5.01 -11.82
C ILE A 58 7.72 3.76 -12.70
N ILE A 59 7.03 2.69 -12.26
CA ILE A 59 7.08 1.37 -12.89
C ILE A 59 5.66 1.00 -13.33
N ASN A 60 5.47 0.78 -14.62
CA ASN A 60 4.20 0.32 -15.18
C ASN A 60 4.09 -1.20 -15.05
N SER A 61 3.72 -1.66 -13.86
CA SER A 61 3.50 -3.07 -13.54
C SER A 61 2.54 -3.20 -12.37
N GLY A 62 1.62 -4.15 -12.43
CA GLY A 62 0.94 -4.65 -11.25
C GLY A 62 1.89 -5.52 -10.43
N LEU A 63 1.78 -5.47 -9.12
CA LEU A 63 2.49 -6.40 -8.24
C LEU A 63 1.58 -7.56 -7.82
N SER A 64 2.16 -8.77 -7.78
CA SER A 64 1.45 -10.00 -7.43
C SER A 64 2.43 -11.02 -6.82
N ASN A 65 1.92 -12.22 -6.47
CA ASN A 65 2.72 -13.32 -5.96
C ASN A 65 3.63 -13.97 -7.02
N GLU A 66 3.37 -13.70 -8.32
CA GLU A 66 4.15 -14.24 -9.42
C GLU A 66 4.16 -13.31 -10.63
N LYS A 67 5.13 -13.55 -11.52
CA LYS A 67 5.23 -12.88 -12.81
C LYS A 67 4.21 -13.48 -13.79
N GLY A 68 3.45 -12.62 -14.45
CA GLY A 68 2.44 -13.06 -15.42
C GLY A 68 1.61 -11.92 -15.98
N THR A 69 0.35 -12.21 -16.22
CA THR A 69 -0.69 -11.25 -16.61
C THR A 69 -1.93 -11.46 -15.77
N ALA A 70 -2.61 -10.39 -15.43
CA ALA A 70 -3.91 -10.41 -14.76
C ALA A 70 -4.92 -9.55 -15.51
N LEU A 71 -6.20 -9.90 -15.38
CA LEU A 71 -7.29 -9.11 -15.92
C LEU A 71 -7.72 -8.08 -14.88
N LEU A 72 -7.48 -6.81 -15.16
CA LEU A 72 -7.91 -5.69 -14.34
C LEU A 72 -9.33 -5.26 -14.75
N ASN A 73 -10.28 -5.31 -13.83
CA ASN A 73 -11.61 -4.76 -14.01
C ASN A 73 -11.54 -3.25 -13.72
N ILE A 74 -11.62 -2.43 -14.76
CA ILE A 74 -11.64 -0.98 -14.64
C ILE A 74 -13.07 -0.57 -14.28
N CYS A 75 -13.22 0.03 -13.11
CA CYS A 75 -14.50 0.50 -12.60
C CYS A 75 -14.80 1.95 -13.01
N ASN A 76 -16.06 2.40 -12.82
CA ASN A 76 -16.45 3.78 -13.06
C ASN A 76 -15.58 4.77 -12.25
N SER A 77 -15.30 4.45 -10.99
CA SER A 77 -14.21 5.08 -10.23
C SER A 77 -12.93 4.29 -10.46
N GLU A 78 -11.92 4.87 -11.07
CA GLU A 78 -10.64 4.18 -11.33
C GLU A 78 -9.99 3.65 -10.05
N GLY A 79 -10.14 4.35 -8.91
CA GLY A 79 -9.66 3.92 -7.61
C GLY A 79 -10.39 2.72 -6.99
N ALA A 80 -11.49 2.26 -7.62
CA ALA A 80 -12.17 1.02 -7.24
C ALA A 80 -11.86 -0.14 -8.20
N SER A 81 -10.89 0.03 -9.10
CA SER A 81 -10.52 -1.00 -10.08
C SER A 81 -9.71 -2.11 -9.41
N SER A 82 -10.02 -3.38 -9.74
CA SER A 82 -9.45 -4.54 -9.07
C SER A 82 -9.28 -5.71 -10.03
N VAL A 83 -8.37 -6.63 -9.70
CA VAL A 83 -8.30 -7.95 -10.34
C VAL A 83 -9.45 -8.86 -9.92
N PHE A 84 -10.07 -8.57 -8.79
CA PHE A 84 -11.27 -9.27 -8.33
C PHE A 84 -12.54 -8.62 -8.90
N LYS A 85 -13.63 -9.40 -8.96
CA LYS A 85 -14.94 -8.88 -9.36
C LYS A 85 -15.60 -8.16 -8.19
N PRO A 86 -16.23 -6.98 -8.39
CA PRO A 86 -17.01 -6.34 -7.34
C PRO A 86 -18.10 -7.27 -6.77
N ASN A 87 -18.26 -7.25 -5.45
CA ASN A 87 -19.33 -7.97 -4.77
C ASN A 87 -20.63 -7.13 -4.78
N TYR A 88 -21.35 -7.16 -5.88
CA TYR A 88 -22.54 -6.35 -6.06
C TYR A 88 -23.64 -6.62 -5.04
N GLU A 89 -23.72 -7.85 -4.47
CA GLU A 89 -24.70 -8.15 -3.44
C GLU A 89 -24.46 -7.35 -2.18
N PHE A 90 -23.20 -7.19 -1.80
CA PHE A 90 -22.81 -6.39 -0.65
C PHE A 90 -22.84 -4.90 -0.97
N LEU A 91 -22.27 -4.48 -2.09
CA LEU A 91 -22.10 -3.07 -2.47
C LEU A 91 -23.44 -2.34 -2.62
N LYS A 92 -24.48 -2.98 -3.19
CA LYS A 92 -25.82 -2.38 -3.37
C LYS A 92 -26.51 -1.96 -2.06
N LEU A 93 -25.99 -2.39 -0.91
CA LEU A 93 -26.50 -1.97 0.40
C LEU A 93 -26.14 -0.52 0.74
N PHE A 94 -25.16 0.04 0.08
CA PHE A 94 -24.57 1.36 0.38
C PHE A 94 -24.80 2.37 -0.73
N ASN A 95 -24.66 3.67 -0.40
CA ASN A 95 -24.71 4.72 -1.41
C ASN A 95 -23.46 4.66 -2.31
N ASP A 96 -23.60 5.16 -3.53
CA ASP A 96 -22.48 5.29 -4.48
C ASP A 96 -21.88 3.93 -4.92
N ASP A 97 -22.72 2.89 -4.95
CA ASP A 97 -22.32 1.55 -5.41
C ASP A 97 -21.93 1.52 -6.89
N GLN A 98 -22.50 2.41 -7.73
CA GLN A 98 -22.20 2.51 -9.16
C GLN A 98 -20.73 2.82 -9.45
N ARG A 99 -19.97 3.35 -8.48
CA ARG A 99 -18.52 3.56 -8.63
C ARG A 99 -17.75 2.27 -8.87
N PHE A 100 -18.32 1.11 -8.46
CA PHE A 100 -17.76 -0.23 -8.65
C PHE A 100 -18.21 -0.90 -9.95
N ASP A 101 -19.13 -0.29 -10.73
CA ASP A 101 -19.57 -0.88 -12.00
C ASP A 101 -18.39 -0.96 -12.96
N ILE A 102 -18.20 -2.14 -13.55
CA ILE A 102 -17.10 -2.41 -14.48
C ILE A 102 -17.39 -1.70 -15.80
N LYS A 103 -16.54 -0.72 -16.14
CA LYS A 103 -16.60 0.02 -17.40
C LYS A 103 -15.85 -0.69 -18.52
N SER A 104 -14.70 -1.26 -18.22
CA SER A 104 -13.87 -2.01 -19.17
C SER A 104 -13.02 -3.05 -18.44
N LYS A 105 -12.38 -3.93 -19.22
CA LYS A 105 -11.43 -4.90 -18.72
C LYS A 105 -10.14 -4.80 -19.50
N GLU A 106 -9.01 -4.76 -18.81
CA GLU A 106 -7.70 -4.59 -19.44
C GLU A 106 -6.73 -5.65 -18.91
N ASN A 107 -5.93 -6.20 -19.82
CA ASN A 107 -4.82 -7.07 -19.41
C ASN A 107 -3.69 -6.18 -18.86
N MET A 108 -3.22 -6.49 -17.66
CA MET A 108 -2.04 -5.86 -17.08
C MET A 108 -0.93 -6.88 -16.87
N ASN A 109 0.31 -6.46 -17.06
CA ASN A 109 1.47 -7.25 -16.67
C ASN A 109 1.60 -7.25 -15.16
N THR A 110 1.89 -8.42 -14.58
CA THR A 110 2.19 -8.58 -13.17
C THR A 110 3.60 -9.09 -12.97
N ASP A 111 4.19 -8.76 -11.82
CA ASP A 111 5.47 -9.30 -11.39
C ASP A 111 5.53 -9.29 -9.85
N THR A 112 6.53 -9.94 -9.29
CA THR A 112 6.78 -9.85 -7.85
C THR A 112 7.52 -8.56 -7.52
N LEU A 113 7.34 -8.03 -6.31
CA LEU A 113 8.15 -6.89 -5.83
C LEU A 113 9.63 -7.25 -5.86
N ASP A 114 9.99 -8.44 -5.37
CA ASP A 114 11.37 -8.92 -5.33
C ASP A 114 12.04 -8.85 -6.73
N ASN A 115 11.35 -9.33 -7.77
CA ASN A 115 11.85 -9.26 -9.15
C ASN A 115 11.94 -7.82 -9.67
N GLN A 116 10.96 -6.98 -9.35
CA GLN A 116 10.94 -5.59 -9.81
C GLN A 116 12.06 -4.77 -9.18
N LEU A 117 12.35 -4.95 -7.90
CA LEU A 117 13.49 -4.30 -7.25
C LEU A 117 14.82 -4.74 -7.90
N LEU A 118 14.98 -6.04 -8.16
CA LEU A 118 16.17 -6.58 -8.82
C LEU A 118 16.36 -6.00 -10.24
N LYS A 119 15.30 -6.00 -11.09
CA LYS A 119 15.33 -5.45 -12.43
C LYS A 119 15.72 -3.98 -12.49
N ASN A 120 15.21 -3.20 -11.54
CA ASN A 120 15.46 -1.76 -11.47
C ASN A 120 16.71 -1.42 -10.65
N LYS A 121 17.52 -2.44 -10.24
CA LYS A 121 18.74 -2.27 -9.46
C LYS A 121 18.53 -1.52 -8.13
N ILE A 122 17.35 -1.66 -7.55
CA ILE A 122 16.99 -1.09 -6.25
C ILE A 122 17.44 -2.08 -5.18
N LYS A 123 18.44 -1.70 -4.39
CA LYS A 123 19.12 -2.59 -3.45
C LYS A 123 18.44 -2.69 -2.09
N GLN A 124 17.58 -1.73 -1.74
CA GLN A 124 16.95 -1.66 -0.43
C GLN A 124 15.54 -1.08 -0.53
N LEU A 125 14.68 -1.48 0.39
CA LEU A 125 13.36 -0.91 0.57
C LEU A 125 13.12 -0.79 2.08
N ASP A 126 12.73 0.39 2.55
CA ASP A 126 12.59 0.66 3.99
C ASP A 126 11.14 0.67 4.43
N PHE A 127 10.23 1.12 3.57
CA PHE A 127 8.80 1.19 3.85
C PHE A 127 7.97 0.94 2.59
N MET A 128 6.79 0.34 2.75
CA MET A 128 5.87 0.10 1.63
C MET A 128 4.43 0.44 2.00
N LYS A 129 3.74 1.19 1.12
CA LYS A 129 2.28 1.33 1.13
C LYS A 129 1.70 0.40 0.07
N ILE A 130 0.61 -0.30 0.41
CA ILE A 130 -0.12 -1.19 -0.50
C ILE A 130 -1.60 -0.81 -0.49
N ASP A 131 -2.14 -0.55 -1.67
CA ASP A 131 -3.54 -0.18 -1.89
C ASP A 131 -3.89 -0.62 -3.33
N VAL A 132 -4.23 -1.89 -3.47
CA VAL A 132 -4.45 -2.55 -4.77
C VAL A 132 -5.83 -3.21 -4.86
N GLN A 133 -6.74 -2.73 -4.01
CA GLN A 133 -8.15 -3.03 -4.05
C GLN A 133 -8.43 -4.55 -3.99
N GLY A 134 -7.96 -5.18 -2.89
CA GLY A 134 -8.23 -6.58 -2.54
C GLY A 134 -7.10 -7.56 -2.88
N SER A 135 -6.03 -7.16 -3.57
CA SER A 135 -4.91 -8.03 -3.94
C SER A 135 -3.66 -7.88 -3.06
N GLU A 136 -3.77 -7.24 -1.91
CA GLU A 136 -2.67 -6.89 -0.98
C GLU A 136 -1.90 -8.13 -0.54
N LEU A 137 -2.61 -9.22 -0.23
CA LEU A 137 -1.96 -10.48 0.18
C LEU A 137 -1.09 -11.09 -0.94
N ASN A 138 -1.49 -10.93 -2.21
CA ASN A 138 -0.68 -11.39 -3.33
C ASN A 138 0.59 -10.56 -3.48
N VAL A 139 0.50 -9.23 -3.31
CA VAL A 139 1.67 -8.35 -3.27
C VAL A 139 2.63 -8.78 -2.16
N LEU A 140 2.11 -9.01 -0.95
CA LEU A 140 2.92 -9.45 0.20
C LEU A 140 3.60 -10.82 -0.07
N LYS A 141 2.91 -11.76 -0.69
CA LYS A 141 3.48 -13.06 -1.10
C LYS A 141 4.58 -12.92 -2.14
N GLY A 142 4.50 -11.91 -3.01
CA GLY A 142 5.55 -11.58 -4.00
C GLY A 142 6.70 -10.75 -3.44
N SER A 143 6.71 -10.46 -2.14
CA SER A 143 7.66 -9.56 -1.47
C SER A 143 8.51 -10.26 -0.41
N ILE A 144 8.61 -11.58 -0.44
CA ILE A 144 9.18 -12.39 0.66
C ILE A 144 10.62 -11.99 1.02
N ASN A 145 11.45 -11.69 0.03
CA ASN A 145 12.83 -11.26 0.28
C ASN A 145 12.87 -9.80 0.73
N SER A 146 12.13 -8.93 0.06
CA SER A 146 12.05 -7.50 0.39
C SER A 146 11.52 -7.26 1.81
N LEU A 147 10.56 -8.07 2.30
CA LEU A 147 10.02 -7.98 3.65
C LEU A 147 11.06 -8.19 4.76
N LYS A 148 12.20 -8.81 4.46
CA LYS A 148 13.29 -8.96 5.45
C LYS A 148 13.87 -7.61 5.84
N ASP A 149 14.03 -6.70 4.88
CA ASP A 149 14.66 -5.39 5.07
C ASP A 149 13.66 -4.26 5.37
N ILE A 150 12.37 -4.46 5.07
CA ILE A 150 11.31 -3.49 5.32
C ILE A 150 11.10 -3.31 6.83
N ILE A 151 11.01 -2.05 7.26
CA ILE A 151 10.82 -1.63 8.65
C ILE A 151 9.32 -1.60 8.99
N GLY A 152 8.49 -1.06 8.08
CA GLY A 152 7.06 -0.91 8.28
C GLY A 152 6.26 -0.90 6.97
N LEU A 153 4.93 -1.06 7.12
CA LEU A 153 3.96 -1.18 6.03
C LEU A 153 2.70 -0.37 6.37
N GLU A 154 2.13 0.32 5.40
CA GLU A 154 0.76 0.87 5.45
C GLU A 154 -0.06 0.14 4.39
N ILE A 155 -1.14 -0.54 4.79
CA ILE A 155 -1.93 -1.41 3.90
C ILE A 155 -3.40 -1.08 4.03
N GLU A 156 -4.08 -0.81 2.89
CA GLU A 156 -5.54 -0.81 2.87
C GLU A 156 -6.02 -2.26 3.01
N CYS A 157 -6.84 -2.51 4.02
CA CYS A 157 -7.35 -3.85 4.31
C CYS A 157 -8.86 -3.80 4.49
N GLU A 158 -9.57 -4.61 3.74
CA GLU A 158 -11.01 -4.72 3.88
C GLU A 158 -11.40 -5.59 5.07
N ILE A 159 -12.48 -5.18 5.74
CA ILE A 159 -13.15 -5.92 6.81
C ILE A 159 -14.30 -6.75 6.25
N SER A 160 -14.88 -6.28 5.14
CA SER A 160 -15.97 -6.95 4.43
C SER A 160 -15.59 -7.11 2.96
N GLU A 161 -16.07 -8.16 2.32
CA GLU A 161 -15.80 -8.43 0.90
C GLU A 161 -16.42 -7.35 0.00
N LEU A 162 -15.62 -6.37 -0.41
CA LEU A 162 -15.97 -5.42 -1.45
C LEU A 162 -15.85 -6.07 -2.84
N TYR A 163 -14.94 -7.02 -2.94
CA TYR A 163 -14.71 -7.84 -4.13
C TYR A 163 -14.85 -9.31 -3.76
N SER A 164 -15.44 -10.10 -4.63
CA SER A 164 -15.73 -11.51 -4.38
C SER A 164 -14.45 -12.32 -4.14
N ASN A 165 -14.40 -13.05 -3.04
CA ASN A 165 -13.28 -13.93 -2.63
C ASN A 165 -11.94 -13.20 -2.40
N GLN A 166 -11.96 -11.90 -2.11
CA GLN A 166 -10.75 -11.19 -1.74
C GLN A 166 -10.27 -11.58 -0.33
N PRO A 167 -8.97 -11.54 -0.07
CA PRO A 167 -8.45 -11.60 1.29
C PRO A 167 -8.93 -10.42 2.13
N LEU A 168 -9.17 -10.66 3.41
CA LEU A 168 -9.57 -9.65 4.38
C LEU A 168 -8.45 -9.37 5.38
N LEU A 169 -8.64 -8.37 6.25
CA LEU A 169 -7.66 -7.98 7.29
C LEU A 169 -7.12 -9.18 8.08
N GLY A 170 -7.95 -10.18 8.42
CA GLY A 170 -7.50 -11.37 9.14
C GLY A 170 -6.40 -12.13 8.41
N ASN A 171 -6.53 -12.30 7.09
CA ASN A 171 -5.53 -12.97 6.26
C ASN A 171 -4.20 -12.19 6.19
N ILE A 172 -4.29 -10.85 6.14
CA ILE A 172 -3.12 -9.96 6.15
C ILE A 172 -2.40 -10.04 7.51
N LEU A 173 -3.15 -10.00 8.62
CA LEU A 173 -2.62 -10.13 9.98
C LEU A 173 -1.86 -11.45 10.17
N ASP A 174 -2.46 -12.57 9.79
CA ASP A 174 -1.84 -13.90 9.91
C ASP A 174 -0.53 -13.97 9.13
N PHE A 175 -0.54 -13.48 7.88
CA PHE A 175 0.65 -13.45 7.04
C PHE A 175 1.75 -12.58 7.64
N LEU A 176 1.45 -11.33 8.02
CA LEU A 176 2.41 -10.37 8.53
C LEU A 176 2.97 -10.75 9.91
N ASN A 177 2.14 -11.32 10.79
CA ASN A 177 2.62 -11.87 12.06
C ASN A 177 3.67 -12.97 11.85
N SER A 178 3.49 -13.84 10.82
CA SER A 178 4.48 -14.84 10.45
C SER A 178 5.82 -14.24 9.96
N LYS A 179 5.81 -12.96 9.55
CA LYS A 179 6.96 -12.17 9.10
C LYS A 179 7.47 -11.17 10.15
N LYS A 180 6.98 -11.29 11.40
CA LYS A 180 7.37 -10.47 12.56
C LYS A 180 6.97 -8.98 12.44
N PHE A 181 5.95 -8.68 11.65
CA PHE A 181 5.30 -7.37 11.65
C PHE A 181 4.12 -7.40 12.62
N HIS A 182 3.95 -6.35 13.37
CA HIS A 182 2.89 -6.17 14.35
C HIS A 182 2.02 -4.99 13.94
N LEU A 183 0.72 -5.08 14.24
CA LEU A 183 -0.22 -4.00 14.01
C LEU A 183 0.01 -2.89 15.04
N PHE A 184 0.25 -1.67 14.56
CA PHE A 184 0.48 -0.48 15.39
C PHE A 184 -0.72 0.46 15.41
N ASP A 185 -1.39 0.65 14.27
CA ASP A 185 -2.55 1.56 14.20
C ASP A 185 -3.53 1.15 13.11
N LEU A 186 -4.78 1.64 13.24
CA LEU A 186 -5.87 1.46 12.30
C LEU A 186 -6.61 2.79 12.06
N LYS A 187 -6.51 3.32 10.85
CA LYS A 187 -7.40 4.37 10.38
C LYS A 187 -8.65 3.73 9.78
N ARG A 188 -9.80 3.97 10.38
CA ARG A 188 -11.05 3.26 10.13
C ARG A 188 -11.96 4.03 9.20
N TYR A 189 -12.60 3.33 8.22
CA TYR A 189 -13.52 3.89 7.26
C TYR A 189 -14.89 3.21 7.36
N TYR A 190 -15.95 4.03 7.46
CA TYR A 190 -17.30 3.59 7.72
C TYR A 190 -18.24 4.01 6.61
N TRP A 191 -19.09 3.10 6.15
CA TRP A 191 -20.15 3.40 5.18
C TRP A 191 -21.52 3.27 5.81
N LYS A 192 -22.45 4.16 5.41
CA LYS A 192 -23.85 4.12 5.83
C LYS A 192 -24.69 3.47 4.73
N ARG A 193 -25.62 2.59 5.13
CA ARG A 193 -26.57 1.97 4.20
C ARG A 193 -27.49 3.00 3.57
N LYS A 194 -27.96 2.72 2.33
CA LYS A 194 -28.88 3.59 1.55
C LYS A 194 -30.11 4.05 2.34
N ASN A 195 -30.71 3.16 3.13
CA ASN A 195 -31.95 3.42 3.85
C ASN A 195 -31.71 3.85 5.31
N ALA A 196 -30.47 4.18 5.69
CA ALA A 196 -30.21 4.66 7.03
C ALA A 196 -30.89 6.01 7.24
N LYS A 197 -31.82 6.11 8.22
CA LYS A 197 -32.31 7.40 8.70
C LYS A 197 -31.11 8.19 9.19
N VAL A 198 -30.82 9.30 8.52
CA VAL A 198 -29.59 10.08 8.73
C VAL A 198 -29.70 10.83 10.04
N ASN A 199 -29.20 10.23 11.12
CA ASN A 199 -28.64 10.97 12.25
C ASN A 199 -27.15 11.12 11.98
N ASN A 200 -26.68 12.32 11.72
CA ASN A 200 -25.29 12.61 11.30
C ASN A 200 -24.24 12.12 12.31
N ASP A 201 -24.61 11.87 13.55
CA ASP A 201 -23.70 11.52 14.65
C ASP A 201 -23.43 10.02 14.82
N LYS A 202 -24.12 9.15 14.06
CA LYS A 202 -23.95 7.70 14.18
C LYS A 202 -23.04 7.14 13.11
N LYS A 203 -22.09 6.28 13.52
CA LYS A 203 -21.20 5.54 12.61
C LYS A 203 -22.00 4.55 11.76
N GLY A 204 -21.54 4.35 10.52
CA GLY A 204 -21.99 3.24 9.68
C GLY A 204 -21.30 1.92 10.04
N GLN A 205 -21.33 0.97 9.12
CA GLN A 205 -20.55 -0.26 9.21
C GLN A 205 -19.08 0.05 8.90
N LEU A 206 -18.15 -0.51 9.67
CA LEU A 206 -16.73 -0.52 9.33
C LEU A 206 -16.53 -1.38 8.08
N ILE A 207 -15.95 -0.82 7.05
CA ILE A 207 -15.80 -1.47 5.74
C ILE A 207 -14.35 -1.85 5.48
N PHE A 208 -13.43 -0.89 5.63
CA PHE A 208 -12.00 -1.08 5.43
C PHE A 208 -11.21 -0.21 6.40
N VAL A 209 -9.94 -0.45 6.47
CA VAL A 209 -8.97 0.29 7.29
C VAL A 209 -7.69 0.54 6.51
N ASP A 210 -7.01 1.68 6.76
CA ASP A 210 -5.57 1.77 6.53
C ASP A 210 -4.89 1.21 7.78
N ALA A 211 -4.25 0.07 7.66
CA ALA A 211 -3.57 -0.63 8.75
C ALA A 211 -2.07 -0.35 8.70
N LEU A 212 -1.52 0.12 9.81
CA LEU A 212 -0.09 0.40 9.96
C LEU A 212 0.58 -0.76 10.70
N PHE A 213 1.60 -1.31 10.08
CA PHE A 213 2.40 -2.39 10.64
C PHE A 213 3.86 -1.98 10.76
N PHE A 214 4.50 -2.38 11.85
CA PHE A 214 5.94 -2.27 12.04
C PHE A 214 6.52 -3.57 12.59
N LYS A 215 7.81 -3.82 12.35
CA LYS A 215 8.59 -4.74 13.17
C LYS A 215 8.86 -4.10 14.53
N GLN A 216 8.99 -4.86 15.60
CA GLN A 216 9.25 -4.29 16.93
C GLN A 216 10.60 -3.56 16.98
N PRO A 217 10.68 -2.35 17.58
CA PRO A 217 11.92 -1.57 17.62
C PRO A 217 13.06 -2.31 18.29
N GLU A 218 12.78 -3.08 19.35
CA GLU A 218 13.79 -3.90 20.06
C GLU A 218 14.44 -4.93 19.14
N MET A 219 13.65 -5.54 18.26
CA MET A 219 14.17 -6.49 17.26
C MET A 219 15.03 -5.79 16.22
N LEU A 220 14.58 -4.63 15.71
CA LEU A 220 15.32 -3.86 14.71
C LEU A 220 16.64 -3.33 15.26
N ILE A 221 16.69 -2.92 16.54
CA ILE A 221 17.91 -2.47 17.21
C ILE A 221 18.93 -3.62 17.29
N ILE A 222 18.49 -4.83 17.62
CA ILE A 222 19.38 -6.01 17.67
C ILE A 222 19.84 -6.41 16.27
N GLU A 223 18.92 -6.44 15.29
CA GLU A 223 19.17 -6.84 13.91
C GLU A 223 20.17 -5.90 13.22
N PHE A 224 19.98 -4.59 13.40
CA PHE A 224 20.78 -3.55 12.74
C PHE A 224 21.81 -2.88 13.66
N LYS A 225 22.21 -3.53 14.77
CA LYS A 225 23.15 -2.96 15.77
C LYS A 225 24.46 -2.38 15.19
N ASN A 226 24.92 -2.90 14.06
CA ASN A 226 26.14 -2.46 13.37
C ASN A 226 25.86 -1.59 12.13
N ASP A 227 24.59 -1.32 11.83
CA ASP A 227 24.15 -0.47 10.71
C ASP A 227 23.46 0.81 11.25
N TYR A 228 24.32 1.78 11.60
CA TYR A 228 23.85 3.07 12.13
C TYR A 228 22.87 3.77 11.20
N LEU A 229 23.09 3.68 9.88
CA LEU A 229 22.23 4.32 8.91
C LEU A 229 20.83 3.68 8.87
N LYS A 230 20.76 2.36 8.94
CA LYS A 230 19.47 1.65 9.00
C LYS A 230 18.74 1.98 10.31
N LEU A 231 19.43 2.04 11.45
CA LEU A 231 18.85 2.45 12.73
C LEU A 231 18.31 3.89 12.67
N LEU A 232 19.02 4.79 12.00
CA LEU A 232 18.54 6.15 11.79
C LEU A 232 17.24 6.19 10.98
N LYS A 233 17.12 5.37 9.92
CA LYS A 233 15.88 5.23 9.14
C LYS A 233 14.74 4.63 9.97
N VAL A 234 15.01 3.64 10.82
CA VAL A 234 14.04 3.11 11.80
C VAL A 234 13.50 4.24 12.64
N TYR A 235 14.39 4.99 13.31
CA TYR A 235 14.02 6.11 14.16
C TYR A 235 13.15 7.16 13.43
N TYR A 236 13.53 7.56 12.21
CA TYR A 236 12.77 8.50 11.41
C TYR A 236 11.39 7.99 11.00
N LEU A 237 11.26 6.71 10.63
CA LEU A 237 9.97 6.14 10.26
C LEU A 237 9.02 6.07 11.46
N TYR A 238 9.50 5.69 12.64
CA TYR A 238 8.69 5.72 13.86
C TYR A 238 8.23 7.12 14.20
N LEU A 239 9.14 8.11 14.20
CA LEU A 239 8.78 9.52 14.40
C LEU A 239 7.78 10.04 13.36
N PHE A 240 7.97 9.67 12.09
CA PHE A 240 7.08 10.08 11.00
C PHE A 240 5.64 9.61 11.22
N TYR A 241 5.47 8.46 11.86
CA TYR A 241 4.16 7.92 12.23
C TYR A 241 3.71 8.32 13.65
N GLY A 242 4.54 9.08 14.39
CA GLY A 242 4.20 9.65 15.70
C GLY A 242 4.55 8.78 16.89
N TYR A 243 5.36 7.75 16.72
CA TYR A 243 5.83 6.88 17.80
C TYR A 243 7.16 7.40 18.36
N THR A 244 7.21 7.64 19.67
CA THR A 244 8.36 8.26 20.36
C THR A 244 8.80 7.54 21.63
N ASP A 245 8.15 6.46 21.98
CA ASP A 245 8.39 5.60 23.14
C ASP A 245 9.39 4.47 22.87
#